data_f74f9d8f7e311575a91991537d2cfd28
#
_entry.id   f74f9d8f7e311575a91991537d2cfd28
#
_cell.length_a   1.000
_cell.length_b   1.000
_cell.length_c   1.000
_cell.angle_alpha   90.00
_cell.angle_beta   90.00
_cell.angle_gamma   90.00
#
_symmetry.space_group_name_H-M   'P 1'
#
loop_
_entity.id
_entity.type
_entity.pdbx_description
1 polymer ?
#
loop_
_entity_poly.entity_id
_entity_poly.type
_entity_poly.pdbx_seq_one_letter_code
_entity_poly.pdbx_strand_id
1 'polypeptide(L)'
;MARIFIAICFNDVFKQALVDVQNALKAKGVRGNYCAYGNLHMTLAFIGERYDMAEIQRAVSEVAFSPFLLTLGTQGTFPTKAGVIWCGVEACQAVTMLAYQLRERLSAHGVSYSKTAFFPHISLVQHPTPIVTDVDVAKMSIMVDKIYVMKSERVAGELVYSVYDT
;
A
#
# COMPACT_ATOMS: atom_id res chain seq x y z
N MET A 1 -15.37 12.06 5.80
CA MET A 1 -15.69 10.64 5.85
C MET A 1 -14.45 9.80 5.66
N ALA A 2 -14.29 8.77 6.46
CA ALA A 2 -13.14 7.90 6.35
C ALA A 2 -13.30 6.94 5.17
N ARG A 3 -12.21 6.69 4.47
CA ARG A 3 -12.13 5.66 3.45
C ARG A 3 -11.41 4.46 4.02
N ILE A 4 -11.91 3.28 3.72
CA ILE A 4 -11.38 2.02 4.26
C ILE A 4 -10.59 1.29 3.19
N PHE A 5 -9.45 0.76 3.59
CA PHE A 5 -8.63 -0.12 2.76
C PHE A 5 -7.93 -1.15 3.64
N ILE A 6 -7.48 -2.23 3.04
CA ILE A 6 -6.77 -3.29 3.75
C ILE A 6 -5.33 -3.30 3.24
N ALA A 7 -4.38 -3.31 4.17
CA ALA A 7 -2.99 -3.07 3.83
C ALA A 7 -2.01 -3.88 4.67
N ILE A 8 -0.80 -4.00 4.13
CA ILE A 8 0.39 -4.40 4.85
C ILE A 8 1.06 -3.12 5.33
N CYS A 9 1.40 -3.06 6.60
CA CYS A 9 2.13 -1.96 7.22
C CYS A 9 3.58 -2.36 7.47
N PHE A 10 4.46 -1.37 7.62
CA PHE A 10 5.90 -1.59 7.67
C PHE A 10 6.51 -1.05 8.96
N ASN A 11 7.62 -1.66 9.39
CA ASN A 11 8.42 -1.16 10.50
C ASN A 11 9.30 0.04 10.06
N ASP A 12 9.96 0.68 11.02
CA ASP A 12 10.75 1.88 10.76
C ASP A 12 11.94 1.62 9.83
N VAL A 13 12.58 0.47 9.94
CA VAL A 13 13.74 0.14 9.10
C VAL A 13 13.32 0.03 7.63
N PHE A 14 12.20 -0.64 7.36
CA PHE A 14 11.67 -0.79 6.01
C PHE A 14 11.21 0.56 5.44
N LYS A 15 10.51 1.34 6.28
CA LYS A 15 10.08 2.70 5.89
C LYS A 15 11.25 3.61 5.57
N GLN A 16 12.34 3.49 6.32
CA GLN A 16 13.53 4.32 6.05
C GLN A 16 14.10 4.05 4.66
N ALA A 17 14.12 2.79 4.23
CA ALA A 17 14.55 2.47 2.87
C ALA A 17 13.65 3.13 1.82
N LEU A 18 12.35 3.23 2.07
CA LEU A 18 11.42 3.93 1.19
C LEU A 18 11.64 5.44 1.20
N VAL A 19 11.90 6.02 2.37
CA VAL A 19 12.24 7.45 2.50
C VAL A 19 13.52 7.77 1.74
N ASP A 20 14.50 6.88 1.77
CA ASP A 20 15.75 7.06 1.03
C ASP A 20 15.48 7.17 -0.48
N VAL A 21 14.56 6.37 -1.00
CA VAL A 21 14.13 6.48 -2.41
C VAL A 21 13.43 7.82 -2.66
N GLN A 22 12.54 8.22 -1.77
CA GLN A 22 11.88 9.53 -1.88
C GLN A 22 12.89 10.68 -1.90
N ASN A 23 13.88 10.62 -1.03
CA ASN A 23 14.94 11.65 -0.97
C ASN A 23 15.79 11.66 -2.24
N ALA A 24 16.08 10.49 -2.81
CA ALA A 24 16.79 10.41 -4.08
C ALA A 24 15.97 10.99 -5.23
N LEU A 25 14.66 10.80 -5.23
CA LEU A 25 13.76 11.42 -6.20
C LEU A 25 13.76 12.94 -6.06
N LYS A 26 13.71 13.44 -4.83
CA LYS A 26 13.79 14.89 -4.56
C LYS A 26 15.11 15.46 -5.06
N ALA A 27 16.21 14.76 -4.85
CA ALA A 27 17.53 15.17 -5.32
C ALA A 27 17.61 15.27 -6.85
N LYS A 28 16.80 14.48 -7.55
CA LYS A 28 16.68 14.53 -9.01
C LYS A 28 15.64 15.56 -9.49
N GLY A 29 15.09 16.36 -8.59
CA GLY A 29 14.17 17.44 -8.94
C GLY A 29 12.71 17.00 -9.09
N VAL A 30 12.34 15.81 -8.67
CA VAL A 30 10.96 15.35 -8.74
C VAL A 30 10.10 16.10 -7.72
N ARG A 31 9.10 16.81 -8.23
CA ARG A 31 8.07 17.49 -7.43
C ARG A 31 6.79 16.69 -7.45
N GLY A 32 6.00 16.83 -6.41
CA GLY A 32 4.71 16.16 -6.30
C GLY A 32 4.30 16.02 -4.85
N ASN A 33 3.25 15.24 -4.62
CA ASN A 33 2.76 14.97 -3.28
C ASN A 33 3.44 13.70 -2.76
N TYR A 34 4.48 13.87 -1.98
CA TYR A 34 5.19 12.74 -1.38
C TYR A 34 4.36 12.11 -0.27
N CYS A 35 4.31 10.80 -0.26
CA CYS A 35 3.62 10.06 0.78
C CYS A 35 4.32 10.30 2.12
N ALA A 36 3.56 10.72 3.13
CA ALA A 36 4.09 10.95 4.47
C ALA A 36 4.58 9.62 5.06
N TYR A 37 5.61 9.72 5.91
CA TYR A 37 6.22 8.56 6.55
C TYR A 37 5.18 7.63 7.21
N GLY A 38 4.25 8.21 7.95
CA GLY A 38 3.21 7.43 8.64
C GLY A 38 2.19 6.76 7.70
N ASN A 39 2.16 7.17 6.44
CA ASN A 39 1.21 6.66 5.47
C ASN A 39 1.82 5.64 4.49
N LEU A 40 3.12 5.34 4.62
CA LEU A 40 3.76 4.35 3.76
C LEU A 40 3.21 2.95 4.04
N HIS A 41 2.64 2.32 3.01
CA HIS A 41 1.97 1.02 3.14
C HIS A 41 1.85 0.35 1.77
N MET A 42 1.46 -0.92 1.76
CA MET A 42 1.04 -1.61 0.54
C MET A 42 -0.44 -1.95 0.64
N THR A 43 -1.26 -1.43 -0.25
CA THR A 43 -2.69 -1.73 -0.28
C THR A 43 -2.93 -3.08 -0.93
N LEU A 44 -3.70 -3.93 -0.27
CA LEU A 44 -4.16 -5.22 -0.78
C LEU A 44 -5.55 -5.12 -1.40
N ALA A 45 -6.43 -4.33 -0.80
CA ALA A 45 -7.78 -4.09 -1.30
C ALA A 45 -8.26 -2.72 -0.85
N PHE A 46 -8.83 -1.96 -1.77
CA PHE A 46 -9.42 -0.65 -1.47
C PHE A 46 -10.94 -0.78 -1.44
N ILE A 47 -11.56 -0.41 -0.33
CA ILE A 47 -13.00 -0.57 -0.13
C ILE A 47 -13.72 0.77 -0.35
N GLY A 48 -13.22 1.86 0.22
CA GLY A 48 -13.79 3.17 0.01
C GLY A 48 -14.66 3.65 1.15
N GLU A 49 -15.62 4.53 0.85
CA GLU A 49 -16.43 5.22 1.84
C GLU A 49 -17.69 4.46 2.24
N ARG A 50 -18.16 3.54 1.40
CA ARG A 50 -19.36 2.73 1.67
C ARG A 50 -18.95 1.35 2.13
N TYR A 51 -19.24 1.03 3.38
CA TYR A 51 -18.79 -0.23 3.95
C TYR A 51 -19.67 -0.67 5.11
N ASP A 52 -19.68 -1.97 5.33
CA ASP A 52 -20.18 -2.59 6.56
C ASP A 52 -18.94 -3.11 7.30
N MET A 53 -18.55 -2.42 8.36
CA MET A 53 -17.32 -2.75 9.08
C MET A 53 -17.36 -4.14 9.69
N ALA A 54 -18.53 -4.58 10.18
CA ALA A 54 -18.66 -5.93 10.74
C ALA A 54 -18.37 -7.00 9.70
N GLU A 55 -18.86 -6.83 8.48
CA GLU A 55 -18.59 -7.77 7.40
C GLU A 55 -17.13 -7.72 6.93
N ILE A 56 -16.54 -6.53 6.90
CA ILE A 56 -15.10 -6.40 6.58
C ILE A 56 -14.27 -7.17 7.61
N GLN A 57 -14.55 -6.99 8.88
CA GLN A 57 -13.81 -7.65 9.95
C GLN A 57 -13.97 -9.17 9.90
N ARG A 58 -15.17 -9.66 9.60
CA ARG A 58 -15.40 -11.09 9.42
C ARG A 58 -14.57 -11.63 8.26
N ALA A 59 -14.60 -10.96 7.11
CA ALA A 59 -13.83 -11.37 5.95
C ALA A 59 -12.33 -11.42 6.26
N VAL A 60 -11.81 -10.37 6.88
CA VAL A 60 -10.38 -10.29 7.24
C VAL A 60 -10.00 -11.38 8.23
N SER A 61 -10.86 -11.69 9.21
CA SER A 61 -10.60 -12.72 10.19
C SER A 61 -10.50 -14.12 9.59
N GLU A 62 -11.11 -14.35 8.43
CA GLU A 62 -11.08 -15.63 7.72
C GLU A 62 -9.83 -15.80 6.85
N VAL A 63 -9.08 -14.74 6.63
CA VAL A 63 -7.84 -14.82 5.83
C VAL A 63 -6.76 -15.50 6.66
N ALA A 64 -6.21 -16.58 6.11
CA ALA A 64 -5.14 -17.33 6.76
C ALA A 64 -3.94 -17.42 5.81
N PHE A 65 -2.76 -17.10 6.34
CA PHE A 65 -1.52 -17.20 5.58
C PHE A 65 -0.35 -17.42 6.53
N SER A 66 0.70 -18.05 6.02
CA SER A 66 1.95 -18.18 6.76
C SER A 66 2.79 -16.91 6.57
N PRO A 67 3.52 -16.48 7.60
CA PRO A 67 4.44 -15.35 7.45
C PRO A 67 5.36 -15.54 6.24
N PHE A 68 5.60 -14.46 5.51
CA PHE A 68 6.46 -14.50 4.32
C PHE A 68 7.33 -13.25 4.26
N LEU A 69 8.45 -13.39 3.54
CA LEU A 69 9.40 -12.30 3.35
C LEU A 69 8.99 -11.46 2.17
N LEU A 70 8.91 -10.14 2.37
CA LEU A 70 8.66 -9.16 1.31
C LEU A 70 9.91 -8.31 1.14
N THR A 71 10.46 -8.26 -0.06
CA THR A 71 11.71 -7.58 -0.35
C THR A 71 11.48 -6.48 -1.37
N LEU A 72 12.01 -5.28 -1.11
CA LEU A 72 11.91 -4.17 -2.04
C LEU A 72 12.58 -4.53 -3.38
N GLY A 73 11.92 -4.16 -4.46
CA GLY A 73 12.42 -4.30 -5.81
C GLY A 73 12.75 -2.95 -6.41
N THR A 74 12.49 -2.79 -7.70
CA THR A 74 12.75 -1.54 -8.40
C THR A 74 11.58 -0.58 -8.28
N GLN A 75 11.87 0.71 -8.46
CA GLN A 75 10.80 1.70 -8.56
C GLN A 75 10.24 1.75 -9.98
N GLY A 76 9.07 2.33 -10.12
CA GLY A 76 8.42 2.48 -11.40
C GLY A 76 7.26 3.45 -11.35
N THR A 77 6.52 3.48 -12.44
CA THR A 77 5.30 4.29 -12.56
C THR A 77 4.29 3.51 -13.38
N PHE A 78 3.01 3.89 -13.25
CA PHE A 78 2.01 3.32 -14.13
C PHE A 78 2.01 4.05 -15.46
N PRO A 79 1.84 3.34 -16.60
CA PRO A 79 1.96 3.95 -17.93
C PRO A 79 0.80 4.88 -18.29
N THR A 80 -0.29 4.84 -17.53
CA THR A 80 -1.47 5.66 -17.79
C THR A 80 -1.57 6.77 -16.76
N LYS A 81 -1.77 8.01 -17.22
CA LYS A 81 -1.95 9.21 -16.39
C LYS A 81 -0.82 9.42 -15.39
N ALA A 82 -0.27 10.58 -15.35
CA ALA A 82 0.82 10.97 -14.44
C ALA A 82 0.37 10.87 -12.98
N GLY A 83 0.11 9.67 -12.51
CA GLY A 83 -0.51 9.46 -11.23
C GLY A 83 0.44 9.24 -10.07
N VAL A 84 1.45 8.37 -10.23
CA VAL A 84 2.25 7.95 -9.08
C VAL A 84 3.59 7.37 -9.50
N ILE A 85 4.64 7.65 -8.71
CA ILE A 85 5.87 6.86 -8.71
C ILE A 85 5.79 5.94 -7.49
N TRP A 86 6.05 4.66 -7.71
CA TRP A 86 5.95 3.65 -6.68
C TRP A 86 7.26 2.88 -6.53
N CYS A 87 7.42 2.22 -5.40
CA CYS A 87 8.43 1.18 -5.20
C CYS A 87 7.75 -0.18 -5.29
N GLY A 88 8.28 -1.04 -6.14
CA GLY A 88 7.81 -2.40 -6.28
C GLY A 88 8.50 -3.34 -5.29
N VAL A 89 8.19 -4.61 -5.42
CA VAL A 89 8.80 -5.67 -4.61
C VAL A 89 9.36 -6.74 -5.54
N GLU A 90 10.32 -7.50 -5.06
CA GLU A 90 10.79 -8.69 -5.78
C GLU A 90 9.64 -9.67 -5.95
N ALA A 91 9.70 -10.51 -6.97
CA ALA A 91 8.65 -11.48 -7.25
C ALA A 91 8.26 -12.23 -5.97
N CYS A 92 7.00 -12.15 -5.60
CA CYS A 92 6.49 -12.70 -4.35
C CYS A 92 5.10 -13.28 -4.59
N GLN A 93 5.05 -14.59 -4.80
CA GLN A 93 3.78 -15.28 -4.99
C GLN A 93 2.89 -15.16 -3.75
N ALA A 94 3.51 -15.18 -2.56
CA ALA A 94 2.78 -15.14 -1.29
C ALA A 94 1.92 -13.88 -1.14
N VAL A 95 2.43 -12.71 -1.51
CA VAL A 95 1.65 -11.45 -1.39
C VAL A 95 0.51 -11.43 -2.42
N THR A 96 0.74 -11.95 -3.61
CA THR A 96 -0.31 -12.03 -4.64
C THR A 96 -1.43 -12.96 -4.18
N MET A 97 -1.09 -14.12 -3.65
CA MET A 97 -2.06 -15.06 -3.14
C MET A 97 -2.81 -14.51 -1.93
N LEU A 98 -2.12 -13.77 -1.08
CA LEU A 98 -2.76 -13.10 0.06
C LEU A 98 -3.83 -12.11 -0.42
N ALA A 99 -3.50 -11.28 -1.40
CA ALA A 99 -4.46 -10.33 -1.97
C ALA A 99 -5.66 -11.03 -2.59
N TYR A 100 -5.44 -12.12 -3.33
CA TYR A 100 -6.53 -12.90 -3.91
C TYR A 100 -7.43 -13.50 -2.84
N GLN A 101 -6.85 -14.10 -1.83
CA GLN A 101 -7.61 -14.71 -0.73
C GLN A 101 -8.46 -13.66 -0.01
N LEU A 102 -7.85 -12.51 0.30
CA LEU A 102 -8.56 -11.41 0.95
C LEU A 102 -9.75 -10.94 0.10
N ARG A 103 -9.53 -10.71 -1.19
CA ARG A 103 -10.58 -10.23 -2.10
C ARG A 103 -11.70 -11.25 -2.25
N GLU A 104 -11.38 -12.55 -2.26
CA GLU A 104 -12.38 -13.61 -2.28
C GLU A 104 -13.21 -13.60 -1.00
N ARG A 105 -12.58 -13.43 0.16
CA ARG A 105 -13.32 -13.37 1.43
C ARG A 105 -14.19 -12.13 1.50
N LEU A 106 -13.72 -10.98 1.04
CA LEU A 106 -14.54 -9.78 0.96
C LEU A 106 -15.77 -10.01 0.09
N SER A 107 -15.60 -10.59 -1.09
CA SER A 107 -16.73 -10.92 -1.98
C SER A 107 -17.72 -11.87 -1.33
N ALA A 108 -17.23 -12.89 -0.63
CA ALA A 108 -18.08 -13.87 0.05
C ALA A 108 -18.93 -13.21 1.13
N HIS A 109 -18.48 -12.13 1.73
CA HIS A 109 -19.22 -11.36 2.74
C HIS A 109 -20.00 -10.18 2.14
N GLY A 110 -20.09 -10.10 0.83
CA GLY A 110 -20.83 -9.03 0.17
C GLY A 110 -20.15 -7.66 0.23
N VAL A 111 -18.87 -7.62 0.54
CA VAL A 111 -18.11 -6.36 0.61
C VAL A 111 -17.55 -6.01 -0.76
N SER A 112 -17.93 -4.84 -1.28
CA SER A 112 -17.40 -4.33 -2.53
C SER A 112 -16.01 -3.75 -2.33
N TYR A 113 -15.15 -3.92 -3.32
CA TYR A 113 -13.81 -3.34 -3.34
C TYR A 113 -13.46 -2.95 -4.76
N SER A 114 -12.42 -2.13 -4.91
CA SER A 114 -11.94 -1.74 -6.24
C SER A 114 -11.51 -2.97 -7.05
N LYS A 115 -12.03 -3.10 -8.26
CA LYS A 115 -11.76 -4.25 -9.13
C LYS A 115 -10.47 -4.10 -9.94
N THR A 116 -9.68 -3.07 -9.70
CA THR A 116 -8.37 -2.93 -10.31
C THR A 116 -7.52 -4.16 -10.00
N ALA A 117 -6.87 -4.72 -11.01
CA ALA A 117 -6.01 -5.88 -10.84
C ALA A 117 -4.93 -5.58 -9.81
N PHE A 118 -4.66 -6.56 -8.93
CA PHE A 118 -3.65 -6.37 -7.90
C PHE A 118 -2.26 -6.34 -8.51
N PHE A 119 -1.53 -5.27 -8.22
CA PHE A 119 -0.12 -5.12 -8.54
C PHE A 119 0.61 -4.68 -7.27
N PRO A 120 1.51 -5.50 -6.71
CA PRO A 120 2.16 -5.17 -5.45
C PRO A 120 3.10 -3.97 -5.61
N HIS A 121 2.74 -2.87 -4.95
CA HIS A 121 3.52 -1.63 -5.02
C HIS A 121 3.29 -0.79 -3.76
N ILE A 122 4.24 0.11 -3.52
CA ILE A 122 4.16 1.07 -2.43
C ILE A 122 4.26 2.46 -3.05
N SER A 123 3.21 3.26 -2.93
CA SER A 123 3.18 4.61 -3.48
C SER A 123 4.16 5.52 -2.74
N LEU A 124 5.00 6.24 -3.48
CA LEU A 124 6.01 7.14 -2.93
C LEU A 124 5.66 8.60 -3.14
N VAL A 125 5.20 8.95 -4.33
CA VAL A 125 4.83 10.33 -4.67
C VAL A 125 3.71 10.32 -5.70
N GLN A 126 2.69 11.15 -5.46
CA GLN A 126 1.56 11.34 -6.37
C GLN A 126 1.75 12.61 -7.18
N HIS A 127 1.27 12.60 -8.40
CA HIS A 127 1.39 13.70 -9.37
C HIS A 127 2.84 14.15 -9.55
N PRO A 128 3.79 13.21 -9.78
CA PRO A 128 5.20 13.55 -9.90
C PRO A 128 5.51 14.29 -11.20
N THR A 129 6.43 15.24 -11.13
CA THR A 129 6.97 15.95 -12.29
C THR A 129 8.45 16.27 -12.01
N PRO A 130 9.39 15.83 -12.85
CA PRO A 130 9.26 14.86 -13.94
C PRO A 130 9.06 13.44 -13.41
N ILE A 131 8.81 12.50 -14.33
CA ILE A 131 8.75 11.08 -14.00
C ILE A 131 10.16 10.52 -14.04
N VAL A 132 10.64 10.02 -12.91
CA VAL A 132 11.98 9.42 -12.77
C VAL A 132 11.81 8.00 -12.23
N THR A 133 12.33 7.01 -12.95
CA THR A 133 12.15 5.59 -12.61
C THR A 133 13.47 4.81 -12.56
N ASP A 134 14.58 5.51 -12.42
CA ASP A 134 15.92 4.90 -12.40
C ASP A 134 16.69 5.12 -11.10
N VAL A 135 15.99 5.48 -10.03
CA VAL A 135 16.61 5.63 -8.71
C VAL A 135 16.85 4.24 -8.11
N ASP A 136 18.03 4.05 -7.56
CA ASP A 136 18.39 2.80 -6.90
C ASP A 136 17.54 2.61 -5.63
N VAL A 137 17.10 1.37 -5.42
CA VAL A 137 16.38 0.96 -4.23
C VAL A 137 17.26 -0.02 -3.45
N ALA A 138 17.52 0.30 -2.20
CA ALA A 138 18.26 -0.61 -1.33
C ALA A 138 17.49 -1.92 -1.15
N LYS A 139 18.20 -3.04 -1.16
CA LYS A 139 17.58 -4.32 -0.88
C LYS A 139 17.23 -4.40 0.60
N MET A 140 15.94 -4.34 0.89
CA MET A 140 15.41 -4.36 2.24
C MET A 140 14.24 -5.33 2.29
N SER A 141 14.18 -6.16 3.33
CA SER A 141 13.13 -7.14 3.51
C SER A 141 12.40 -6.95 4.81
N ILE A 142 11.14 -7.36 4.82
CA ILE A 142 10.32 -7.39 6.04
C ILE A 142 9.56 -8.70 6.08
N MET A 143 9.41 -9.28 7.26
CA MET A 143 8.54 -10.44 7.46
C MET A 143 7.11 -9.94 7.61
N VAL A 144 6.23 -10.38 6.73
CA VAL A 144 4.80 -10.05 6.75
C VAL A 144 4.06 -11.18 7.45
N ASP A 145 3.43 -10.87 8.58
CA ASP A 145 2.65 -11.83 9.36
C ASP A 145 1.24 -11.34 9.65
N LYS A 146 0.88 -10.14 9.23
CA LYS A 146 -0.38 -9.50 9.59
C LYS A 146 -0.87 -8.57 8.51
N ILE A 147 -2.19 -8.47 8.35
CA ILE A 147 -2.83 -7.46 7.53
C ILE A 147 -3.69 -6.57 8.43
N TYR A 148 -3.93 -5.35 8.00
CA TYR A 148 -4.61 -4.34 8.80
C TYR A 148 -5.77 -3.74 8.04
N VAL A 149 -6.88 -3.52 8.74
CA VAL A 149 -7.96 -2.67 8.26
C VAL A 149 -7.55 -1.23 8.56
N MET A 150 -7.44 -0.42 7.53
CA MET A 150 -6.95 0.95 7.63
C MET A 150 -8.04 1.93 7.27
N LYS A 151 -7.97 3.10 7.88
CA LYS A 151 -8.82 4.23 7.50
C LYS A 151 -7.96 5.41 7.06
N SER A 152 -8.47 6.13 6.09
CA SER A 152 -7.87 7.35 5.54
C SER A 152 -8.81 8.51 5.83
N GLU A 153 -8.32 9.52 6.51
CA GLU A 153 -9.09 10.71 6.90
C GLU A 153 -8.27 11.97 6.68
N ARG A 154 -8.96 13.10 6.52
CA ARG A 154 -8.33 14.42 6.58
C ARG A 154 -8.41 14.92 7.99
N VAL A 155 -7.24 15.19 8.60
CA VAL A 155 -7.14 15.76 9.95
C VAL A 155 -6.35 17.06 9.85
N ALA A 156 -6.97 18.18 10.17
CA ALA A 156 -6.37 19.51 10.04
C ALA A 156 -5.80 19.77 8.62
N GLY A 157 -6.50 19.30 7.60
CA GLY A 157 -6.09 19.46 6.20
C GLY A 157 -5.08 18.45 5.68
N GLU A 158 -4.55 17.61 6.53
CA GLU A 158 -3.58 16.59 6.15
C GLU A 158 -4.22 15.21 6.05
N LEU A 159 -3.76 14.41 5.08
CA LEU A 159 -4.19 13.03 4.91
C LEU A 159 -3.49 12.16 5.94
N VAL A 160 -4.27 11.48 6.78
CA VAL A 160 -3.76 10.62 7.85
C VAL A 160 -4.32 9.21 7.69
N TYR A 161 -3.44 8.23 7.67
CA TYR A 161 -3.81 6.81 7.67
C TYR A 161 -3.60 6.25 9.06
N SER A 162 -4.59 5.50 9.53
CA SER A 162 -4.52 4.86 10.85
C SER A 162 -5.21 3.51 10.81
N VAL A 163 -4.81 2.62 11.74
CA VAL A 163 -5.47 1.33 11.90
C VAL A 163 -6.86 1.56 12.44
N TYR A 164 -7.84 0.88 11.87
CA TYR A 164 -9.21 0.94 12.38
C TYR A 164 -9.30 0.07 13.62
N ASP A 165 -9.57 0.70 14.76
CA ASP A 165 -9.79 0.01 16.02
C ASP A 165 -11.28 -0.27 16.21
N THR A 166 -11.56 -1.47 16.66
CA THR A 166 -12.93 -1.92 16.95
C THR A 166 -13.30 -1.65 18.39
#